data_d457d969ea79f11c2175dccc088dd868
#
_entry.id   d457d969ea79f11c2175dccc088dd868
#
_cell.length_a   1.000
_cell.length_b   1.000
_cell.length_c   1.000
_cell.angle_alpha   90.00
_cell.angle_beta   90.00
_cell.angle_gamma   90.00
#
_symmetry.space_group_name_H-M   'P 1'
#
loop_
_entity.id
_entity.type
_entity.pdbx_description
1 polymer ?
#
loop_
_entity_poly.entity_id
_entity_poly.type
_entity_poly.pdbx_seq_one_letter_code
_entity_poly.pdbx_strand_id
1 'polypeptide(L)'
;MKVIEQLVAQALKEMKAEEPAAFVKPKEETYGVFATMDEAIEASAKAQKTLLFSKIEDRQRYVDIIRATILRRENLELISRMAVEETAIGKYEHKLIKNRLAAEKTPGTEDLVTEAQTGDHGLTLVEYCPFGVIGAITPTTNPTETIICNSISMIAGGNTVVFSPHPRAKKVSQLLVKMLNKALMDGGAPANLITMVEEPSIENTNRMIDHPGVRLLVATGGPAIVKKVLSSGKKAIGAGAGNPPVVVDETADIEKAAKDIVDGCSFDNNVPCIAEKEVFAVDSICDYLIQNMKLNGAYEIRDVETIERLDALVTNEKGGPKTS
;
A
#
# COMPACT_ATOMS: atom_id res chain seq x y z
N MET A 1 -18.33 -25.18 33.77
CA MET A 1 -18.59 -25.85 32.49
C MET A 1 -19.95 -25.50 31.90
N LYS A 2 -21.08 -25.79 32.53
CA LYS A 2 -22.43 -25.51 31.96
C LYS A 2 -22.70 -24.08 31.51
N VAL A 3 -22.15 -23.06 32.19
CA VAL A 3 -22.35 -21.64 31.81
C VAL A 3 -21.58 -21.27 30.53
N ILE A 4 -20.37 -21.80 30.34
CA ILE A 4 -19.55 -21.58 29.12
C ILE A 4 -20.20 -22.30 27.94
N GLU A 5 -20.70 -23.51 28.11
CA GLU A 5 -21.44 -24.26 27.08
C GLU A 5 -22.71 -23.51 26.65
N GLN A 6 -23.45 -22.91 27.60
CA GLN A 6 -24.60 -22.09 27.27
C GLN A 6 -24.28 -20.81 26.54
N LEU A 7 -23.21 -20.11 26.92
CA LEU A 7 -22.75 -18.89 26.24
C LEU A 7 -22.24 -19.20 24.81
N VAL A 8 -21.52 -20.30 24.65
CA VAL A 8 -21.06 -20.74 23.31
C VAL A 8 -22.24 -21.17 22.43
N ALA A 9 -23.23 -21.91 23.01
CA ALA A 9 -24.42 -22.30 22.26
C ALA A 9 -25.30 -21.12 21.87
N GLN A 10 -25.37 -20.08 22.72
CA GLN A 10 -26.11 -18.85 22.45
C GLN A 10 -25.38 -18.02 21.36
N ALA A 11 -24.08 -17.88 21.45
CA ALA A 11 -23.26 -17.20 20.43
C ALA A 11 -23.35 -17.91 19.06
N LEU A 12 -23.30 -19.24 19.03
CA LEU A 12 -23.48 -20.05 17.82
C LEU A 12 -24.90 -19.93 17.25
N LYS A 13 -25.92 -19.75 18.10
CA LYS A 13 -27.29 -19.56 17.66
C LYS A 13 -27.53 -18.16 17.10
N GLU A 14 -26.91 -17.14 17.68
CA GLU A 14 -26.94 -15.77 17.18
C GLU A 14 -26.14 -15.67 15.85
N MET A 15 -25.00 -16.34 15.72
CA MET A 15 -24.23 -16.44 14.46
C MET A 15 -24.98 -17.19 13.34
N LYS A 16 -25.82 -18.19 13.67
CA LYS A 16 -26.63 -18.93 12.68
C LYS A 16 -27.92 -18.21 12.30
N ALA A 17 -28.38 -17.25 13.06
CA ALA A 17 -29.61 -16.50 12.79
C ALA A 17 -29.40 -15.35 11.78
N GLU A 18 -28.16 -14.95 11.53
CA GLU A 18 -27.85 -14.05 10.43
C GLU A 18 -27.60 -14.90 9.16
N GLU A 19 -28.65 -15.23 8.40
CA GLU A 19 -28.50 -15.72 7.03
C GLU A 19 -27.60 -14.72 6.26
N PRO A 20 -26.61 -15.20 5.46
CA PRO A 20 -25.83 -14.32 4.63
C PRO A 20 -26.79 -13.54 3.73
N ALA A 21 -26.82 -12.22 3.91
CA ALA A 21 -27.68 -11.33 3.13
C ALA A 21 -27.52 -11.68 1.65
N ALA A 22 -28.66 -12.00 1.00
CA ALA A 22 -28.70 -12.36 -0.40
C ALA A 22 -27.86 -11.34 -1.20
N PHE A 23 -27.05 -11.83 -2.13
CA PHE A 23 -26.18 -11.06 -3.02
C PHE A 23 -27.01 -9.96 -3.72
N VAL A 24 -27.07 -8.79 -3.12
CA VAL A 24 -27.62 -7.61 -3.81
C VAL A 24 -26.51 -7.15 -4.76
N LYS A 25 -26.68 -7.43 -6.06
CA LYS A 25 -25.82 -6.82 -7.07
C LYS A 25 -25.82 -5.31 -6.82
N PRO A 26 -24.69 -4.67 -6.53
CA PRO A 26 -24.65 -3.22 -6.39
C PRO A 26 -25.09 -2.60 -7.72
N LYS A 27 -25.69 -1.41 -7.67
CA LYS A 27 -25.90 -0.62 -8.88
C LYS A 27 -24.58 -0.58 -9.63
N GLU A 28 -24.58 -1.00 -10.90
CA GLU A 28 -23.38 -1.23 -11.73
C GLU A 28 -22.41 -0.03 -11.83
N GLU A 29 -22.81 1.14 -11.35
CA GLU A 29 -22.12 2.40 -11.55
C GLU A 29 -21.04 2.75 -10.54
N THR A 30 -20.99 2.19 -9.33
CA THR A 30 -20.07 2.65 -8.30
C THR A 30 -18.77 1.86 -8.22
N TYR A 31 -18.80 0.56 -8.41
CA TYR A 31 -17.64 -0.34 -8.30
C TYR A 31 -16.65 0.04 -7.18
N GLY A 32 -17.18 0.37 -5.98
CA GLY A 32 -16.36 0.72 -4.82
C GLY A 32 -16.04 2.21 -4.64
N VAL A 33 -16.48 3.10 -5.57
CA VAL A 33 -16.31 4.56 -5.43
C VAL A 33 -17.62 5.17 -4.97
N PHE A 34 -17.62 5.91 -3.85
CA PHE A 34 -18.81 6.44 -3.19
C PHE A 34 -18.74 7.97 -3.03
N ALA A 35 -19.89 8.62 -2.99
CA ALA A 35 -19.97 10.07 -2.85
C ALA A 35 -19.43 10.55 -1.48
N THR A 36 -19.65 9.77 -0.43
CA THR A 36 -19.22 10.11 0.93
C THR A 36 -18.31 9.03 1.52
N MET A 37 -17.47 9.43 2.46
CA MET A 37 -16.59 8.50 3.19
C MET A 37 -17.42 7.50 4.03
N ASP A 38 -18.52 7.94 4.61
CA ASP A 38 -19.38 7.08 5.42
C ASP A 38 -20.01 5.96 4.57
N GLU A 39 -20.52 6.28 3.38
CA GLU A 39 -21.04 5.27 2.44
C GLU A 39 -19.97 4.26 2.04
N ALA A 40 -18.74 4.72 1.78
CA ALA A 40 -17.61 3.85 1.44
C ALA A 40 -17.28 2.89 2.61
N ILE A 41 -17.27 3.39 3.84
CA ILE A 41 -17.00 2.58 5.05
C ILE A 41 -18.14 1.60 5.30
N GLU A 42 -19.41 2.03 5.18
CA GLU A 42 -20.57 1.16 5.36
C GLU A 42 -20.62 0.03 4.33
N ALA A 43 -20.33 0.33 3.06
CA ALA A 43 -20.27 -0.67 1.99
C ALA A 43 -19.13 -1.68 2.26
N SER A 44 -17.96 -1.19 2.66
CA SER A 44 -16.82 -2.02 3.07
C SER A 44 -17.15 -2.89 4.29
N ALA A 45 -17.86 -2.36 5.28
CA ALA A 45 -18.28 -3.11 6.47
C ALA A 45 -19.27 -4.23 6.15
N LYS A 46 -20.17 -4.02 5.18
CA LYS A 46 -21.05 -5.08 4.67
C LYS A 46 -20.25 -6.18 3.96
N ALA A 47 -19.31 -5.80 3.10
CA ALA A 47 -18.42 -6.74 2.44
C ALA A 47 -17.57 -7.53 3.42
N GLN A 48 -17.08 -6.87 4.49
CA GLN A 48 -16.29 -7.50 5.55
C GLN A 48 -17.04 -8.63 6.26
N LYS A 49 -18.32 -8.47 6.52
CA LYS A 49 -19.14 -9.52 7.16
C LYS A 49 -19.16 -10.80 6.29
N THR A 50 -19.24 -10.65 4.99
CA THR A 50 -19.20 -11.78 4.05
C THR A 50 -17.79 -12.38 3.94
N LEU A 51 -16.77 -11.51 3.84
CA LEU A 51 -15.37 -11.94 3.72
C LEU A 51 -14.89 -12.71 4.96
N LEU A 52 -15.41 -12.38 6.14
CA LEU A 52 -15.06 -13.03 7.40
C LEU A 52 -15.27 -14.56 7.36
N PHE A 53 -16.26 -15.01 6.60
CA PHE A 53 -16.58 -16.44 6.46
C PHE A 53 -15.94 -17.09 5.23
N SER A 54 -15.12 -16.36 4.46
CA SER A 54 -14.40 -16.92 3.33
C SER A 54 -13.26 -17.81 3.78
N LYS A 55 -13.03 -18.88 3.04
CA LYS A 55 -11.86 -19.77 3.22
C LYS A 55 -10.59 -19.08 2.73
N ILE A 56 -9.44 -19.60 3.13
CA ILE A 56 -8.13 -19.14 2.60
C ILE A 56 -8.09 -19.32 1.08
N GLU A 57 -8.64 -20.43 0.55
CA GLU A 57 -8.73 -20.69 -0.89
C GLU A 57 -9.52 -19.60 -1.65
N ASP A 58 -10.60 -19.09 -1.07
CA ASP A 58 -11.37 -17.99 -1.67
C ASP A 58 -10.55 -16.70 -1.69
N ARG A 59 -9.87 -16.39 -0.59
CA ARG A 59 -9.00 -15.21 -0.49
C ARG A 59 -7.81 -15.31 -1.43
N GLN A 60 -7.20 -16.48 -1.57
CA GLN A 60 -6.17 -16.73 -2.58
C GLN A 60 -6.70 -16.43 -3.98
N ARG A 61 -7.87 -16.97 -4.33
CA ARG A 61 -8.52 -16.67 -5.63
C ARG A 61 -8.72 -15.17 -5.84
N TYR A 62 -9.14 -14.42 -4.81
CA TYR A 62 -9.30 -12.97 -4.93
C TYR A 62 -7.96 -12.25 -5.16
N VAL A 63 -6.91 -12.67 -4.46
CA VAL A 63 -5.53 -12.17 -4.68
C VAL A 63 -5.08 -12.46 -6.11
N ASP A 64 -5.31 -13.67 -6.61
CA ASP A 64 -4.94 -14.06 -7.98
C ASP A 64 -5.70 -13.25 -9.04
N ILE A 65 -6.97 -12.93 -8.79
CA ILE A 65 -7.76 -12.04 -9.66
C ILE A 65 -7.16 -10.64 -9.69
N ILE A 66 -6.77 -10.07 -8.54
CA ILE A 66 -6.11 -8.76 -8.48
C ILE A 66 -4.80 -8.81 -9.28
N ARG A 67 -3.93 -9.78 -9.02
CA ARG A 67 -2.65 -9.96 -9.73
C ARG A 67 -2.87 -10.07 -11.24
N ALA A 68 -3.74 -10.98 -11.67
CA ALA A 68 -4.04 -11.19 -13.09
C ALA A 68 -4.65 -9.95 -13.76
N THR A 69 -5.48 -9.18 -13.06
CA THR A 69 -6.08 -7.95 -13.59
C THR A 69 -5.02 -6.89 -13.84
N ILE A 70 -4.11 -6.68 -12.89
CA ILE A 70 -3.03 -5.70 -13.04
C ILE A 70 -2.03 -6.10 -14.11
N LEU A 71 -1.68 -7.39 -14.19
CA LEU A 71 -0.67 -7.89 -15.13
C LEU A 71 -1.14 -7.97 -16.58
N ARG A 72 -2.43 -7.75 -16.87
CA ARG A 72 -2.89 -7.53 -18.25
C ARG A 72 -2.20 -6.31 -18.81
N ARG A 73 -1.59 -6.48 -19.97
CA ARG A 73 -0.77 -5.43 -20.60
C ARG A 73 -1.51 -4.10 -20.72
N GLU A 74 -2.75 -4.12 -21.20
CA GLU A 74 -3.57 -2.93 -21.38
C GLU A 74 -3.85 -2.20 -20.06
N ASN A 75 -4.10 -2.94 -18.97
CA ASN A 75 -4.34 -2.37 -17.65
C ASN A 75 -3.07 -1.77 -17.06
N LEU A 76 -1.97 -2.52 -17.13
CA LEU A 76 -0.66 -2.11 -16.62
C LEU A 76 -0.17 -0.81 -17.30
N GLU A 77 -0.29 -0.75 -18.63
CA GLU A 77 0.05 0.45 -19.41
C GLU A 77 -0.86 1.64 -19.06
N LEU A 78 -2.17 1.40 -18.93
CA LEU A 78 -3.17 2.44 -18.63
C LEU A 78 -2.93 3.08 -17.26
N ILE A 79 -2.83 2.27 -16.18
CA ILE A 79 -2.65 2.80 -14.84
C ILE A 79 -1.29 3.49 -14.67
N SER A 80 -0.24 2.97 -15.33
CA SER A 80 1.10 3.56 -15.27
C SER A 80 1.15 4.91 -15.98
N ARG A 81 0.51 5.03 -17.14
CA ARG A 81 0.40 6.30 -17.88
C ARG A 81 -0.40 7.33 -17.10
N MET A 82 -1.60 6.96 -16.64
CA MET A 82 -2.44 7.87 -15.87
C MET A 82 -1.77 8.34 -14.57
N ALA A 83 -1.01 7.48 -13.90
CA ALA A 83 -0.29 7.87 -12.69
C ALA A 83 0.71 8.99 -12.95
N VAL A 84 1.48 8.92 -14.04
CA VAL A 84 2.44 9.98 -14.42
C VAL A 84 1.70 11.24 -14.89
N GLU A 85 0.69 11.10 -15.75
CA GLU A 85 -0.05 12.24 -16.30
C GLU A 85 -0.79 13.04 -15.22
N GLU A 86 -1.41 12.36 -14.24
CA GLU A 86 -2.18 13.02 -13.19
C GLU A 86 -1.28 13.62 -12.11
N THR A 87 -0.22 12.91 -11.70
CA THR A 87 0.62 13.34 -10.59
C THR A 87 1.77 14.24 -11.03
N ALA A 88 2.17 14.18 -12.30
CA ALA A 88 3.39 14.77 -12.86
C ALA A 88 4.68 14.27 -12.15
N ILE A 89 4.66 13.02 -11.62
CA ILE A 89 5.75 12.46 -10.81
C ILE A 89 6.23 11.14 -11.40
N GLY A 90 7.57 11.00 -11.52
CA GLY A 90 8.24 9.78 -11.95
C GLY A 90 8.32 9.61 -13.47
N LYS A 91 8.59 8.38 -13.91
CA LYS A 91 8.72 7.99 -15.32
C LYS A 91 7.78 6.85 -15.67
N TYR A 92 7.16 6.91 -16.83
CA TYR A 92 6.21 5.90 -17.30
C TYR A 92 6.78 4.47 -17.28
N GLU A 93 7.99 4.30 -17.81
CA GLU A 93 8.67 3.00 -17.88
C GLU A 93 8.93 2.42 -16.48
N HIS A 94 9.26 3.28 -15.53
CA HIS A 94 9.48 2.89 -14.14
C HIS A 94 8.17 2.60 -13.41
N LYS A 95 7.08 3.32 -13.71
CA LYS A 95 5.74 2.99 -13.19
C LYS A 95 5.26 1.62 -13.68
N LEU A 96 5.57 1.26 -14.94
CA LEU A 96 5.28 -0.09 -15.45
C LEU A 96 5.97 -1.18 -14.60
N ILE A 97 7.28 -1.00 -14.33
CA ILE A 97 8.07 -1.92 -13.52
C ILE A 97 7.49 -2.01 -12.11
N LYS A 98 7.20 -0.87 -11.48
CA LYS A 98 6.69 -0.80 -10.11
C LYS A 98 5.32 -1.44 -9.96
N ASN A 99 4.38 -1.14 -10.85
CA ASN A 99 3.04 -1.74 -10.80
C ASN A 99 3.09 -3.25 -11.03
N ARG A 100 3.96 -3.72 -11.96
CA ARG A 100 4.21 -5.15 -12.14
C ARG A 100 4.77 -5.78 -10.87
N LEU A 101 5.81 -5.17 -10.28
CA LEU A 101 6.44 -5.64 -9.06
C LEU A 101 5.44 -5.71 -7.89
N ALA A 102 4.60 -4.69 -7.75
CA ALA A 102 3.55 -4.63 -6.75
C ALA A 102 2.56 -5.81 -6.89
N ALA A 103 2.16 -6.14 -8.12
CA ALA A 103 1.25 -7.26 -8.37
C ALA A 103 1.91 -8.63 -8.16
N GLU A 104 3.17 -8.80 -8.59
CA GLU A 104 3.86 -10.09 -8.58
C GLU A 104 4.49 -10.44 -7.22
N LYS A 105 4.98 -9.44 -6.48
CA LYS A 105 5.83 -9.65 -5.30
C LYS A 105 5.18 -9.29 -3.97
N THR A 106 4.02 -8.62 -3.98
CA THR A 106 3.32 -8.39 -2.71
C THR A 106 2.87 -9.72 -2.12
N PRO A 107 3.21 -10.01 -0.85
CA PRO A 107 2.77 -11.22 -0.17
C PRO A 107 1.24 -11.32 -0.11
N GLY A 108 0.73 -12.54 -0.30
CA GLY A 108 -0.68 -12.88 -0.24
C GLY A 108 -0.98 -13.86 0.88
N THR A 109 -1.83 -14.85 0.59
CA THR A 109 -2.21 -15.86 1.59
C THR A 109 -1.08 -16.84 1.91
N GLU A 110 -0.04 -16.90 1.08
CA GLU A 110 1.16 -17.70 1.30
C GLU A 110 1.91 -17.37 2.60
N ASP A 111 1.78 -16.14 3.10
CA ASP A 111 2.39 -15.69 4.36
C ASP A 111 1.53 -15.99 5.61
N LEU A 112 0.31 -16.51 5.42
CA LEU A 112 -0.61 -16.85 6.52
C LEU A 112 -0.34 -18.26 7.03
N VAL A 113 0.81 -18.47 7.65
CA VAL A 113 1.21 -19.76 8.17
C VAL A 113 0.75 -19.92 9.63
N THR A 114 0.06 -21.03 9.92
CA THR A 114 -0.27 -21.40 11.29
C THR A 114 0.98 -21.88 12.01
N GLU A 115 1.26 -21.32 13.17
CA GLU A 115 2.37 -21.73 14.04
C GLU A 115 1.86 -22.61 15.19
N ALA A 116 2.59 -23.68 15.48
CA ALA A 116 2.32 -24.54 16.62
C ALA A 116 3.51 -24.54 17.58
N GLN A 117 3.25 -24.28 18.83
CA GLN A 117 4.25 -24.32 19.91
C GLN A 117 3.84 -25.36 20.94
N THR A 118 4.76 -26.31 21.21
CA THR A 118 4.54 -27.38 22.21
C THR A 118 5.49 -27.20 23.38
N GLY A 119 5.06 -27.64 24.55
CA GLY A 119 5.85 -27.66 25.78
C GLY A 119 5.29 -28.71 26.74
N ASP A 120 5.90 -28.85 27.92
CA ASP A 120 5.53 -29.84 28.92
C ASP A 120 4.07 -29.72 29.42
N HIS A 121 3.45 -28.55 29.24
CA HIS A 121 2.13 -28.23 29.78
C HIS A 121 1.07 -28.00 28.71
N GLY A 122 1.35 -28.23 27.44
CA GLY A 122 0.32 -28.14 26.39
C GLY A 122 0.82 -27.77 25.00
N LEU A 123 -0.18 -27.45 24.16
CA LEU A 123 -0.03 -27.04 22.77
C LEU A 123 -0.69 -25.66 22.58
N THR A 124 0.01 -24.72 21.96
CA THR A 124 -0.53 -23.45 21.52
C THR A 124 -0.51 -23.38 20.01
N LEU A 125 -1.65 -23.03 19.41
CA LEU A 125 -1.74 -22.69 17.98
C LEU A 125 -1.86 -21.17 17.86
N VAL A 126 -1.09 -20.60 16.93
CA VAL A 126 -1.13 -19.18 16.60
C VAL A 126 -1.60 -19.03 15.17
N GLU A 127 -2.68 -18.31 14.96
CA GLU A 127 -3.25 -18.03 13.65
C GLU A 127 -3.54 -16.53 13.50
N TYR A 128 -3.46 -16.05 12.25
CA TYR A 128 -3.78 -14.66 11.92
C TYR A 128 -5.30 -14.47 11.81
N CYS A 129 -5.80 -13.43 12.49
CA CYS A 129 -7.19 -13.02 12.41
C CYS A 129 -7.31 -11.64 11.74
N PRO A 130 -8.39 -11.38 10.96
CA PRO A 130 -8.63 -10.08 10.37
C PRO A 130 -8.96 -9.02 11.43
N PHE A 131 -8.53 -7.79 11.18
CA PHE A 131 -8.96 -6.61 11.93
C PHE A 131 -10.39 -6.18 11.59
N GLY A 132 -10.78 -6.37 10.33
CA GLY A 132 -12.04 -5.90 9.77
C GLY A 132 -11.83 -4.85 8.68
N VAL A 133 -12.55 -3.73 8.76
CA VAL A 133 -12.37 -2.63 7.82
C VAL A 133 -11.08 -1.86 8.12
N ILE A 134 -10.19 -1.76 7.15
CA ILE A 134 -8.93 -1.01 7.24
C ILE A 134 -9.06 0.30 6.47
N GLY A 135 -8.72 1.42 7.10
CA GLY A 135 -8.59 2.72 6.44
C GLY A 135 -7.16 2.91 5.94
N ALA A 136 -6.98 3.12 4.63
CA ALA A 136 -5.67 3.24 4.01
C ALA A 136 -5.49 4.59 3.32
N ILE A 137 -4.47 5.34 3.71
CA ILE A 137 -4.09 6.62 3.09
C ILE A 137 -2.94 6.36 2.12
N THR A 138 -3.08 6.82 0.87
CA THR A 138 -2.11 6.57 -0.18
C THR A 138 -1.44 7.87 -0.68
N PRO A 139 -0.13 7.81 -1.04
CA PRO A 139 0.65 8.97 -1.44
C PRO A 139 0.45 9.31 -2.94
N THR A 140 1.02 10.45 -3.37
CA THR A 140 1.15 10.78 -4.81
C THR A 140 2.32 10.09 -5.49
N THR A 141 3.34 9.72 -4.73
CA THR A 141 4.59 9.14 -5.25
C THR A 141 4.40 7.75 -5.84
N ASN A 142 3.54 6.94 -5.18
CA ASN A 142 3.26 5.55 -5.54
C ASN A 142 1.75 5.26 -5.38
N PRO A 143 0.86 5.96 -6.09
CA PRO A 143 -0.58 5.87 -5.84
C PRO A 143 -1.14 4.50 -6.22
N THR A 144 -0.77 3.99 -7.38
CA THR A 144 -1.26 2.71 -7.90
C THR A 144 -0.63 1.52 -7.21
N GLU A 145 0.68 1.56 -7.01
CA GLU A 145 1.43 0.51 -6.32
C GLU A 145 0.93 0.30 -4.89
N THR A 146 0.65 1.39 -4.17
CA THR A 146 0.14 1.32 -2.79
C THR A 146 -1.26 0.72 -2.74
N ILE A 147 -2.15 1.08 -3.67
CA ILE A 147 -3.48 0.47 -3.76
C ILE A 147 -3.37 -1.02 -4.07
N ILE A 148 -2.51 -1.42 -5.01
CA ILE A 148 -2.29 -2.83 -5.38
C ILE A 148 -1.78 -3.63 -4.16
N CYS A 149 -0.69 -3.17 -3.55
CA CYS A 149 -0.08 -3.85 -2.40
C CYS A 149 -1.06 -3.98 -1.23
N ASN A 150 -1.71 -2.88 -0.84
CA ASN A 150 -2.65 -2.89 0.27
C ASN A 150 -3.87 -3.76 -0.03
N SER A 151 -4.39 -3.74 -1.26
CA SER A 151 -5.53 -4.60 -1.63
C SER A 151 -5.17 -6.08 -1.54
N ILE A 152 -4.01 -6.48 -2.05
CA ILE A 152 -3.53 -7.88 -1.98
C ILE A 152 -3.36 -8.30 -0.52
N SER A 153 -2.56 -7.58 0.26
CA SER A 153 -2.22 -7.97 1.64
C SER A 153 -3.43 -7.94 2.57
N MET A 154 -4.31 -6.93 2.45
CA MET A 154 -5.46 -6.80 3.31
C MET A 154 -6.54 -7.85 3.02
N ILE A 155 -6.82 -8.12 1.74
CA ILE A 155 -7.78 -9.17 1.35
C ILE A 155 -7.23 -10.56 1.69
N ALA A 156 -5.94 -10.82 1.46
CA ALA A 156 -5.30 -12.05 1.90
C ALA A 156 -5.49 -12.28 3.40
N GLY A 157 -5.27 -11.25 4.23
CA GLY A 157 -5.48 -11.27 5.67
C GLY A 157 -6.96 -11.27 6.10
N GLY A 158 -7.92 -11.34 5.15
CA GLY A 158 -9.35 -11.37 5.44
C GLY A 158 -9.97 -10.02 5.81
N ASN A 159 -9.34 -8.92 5.42
CA ASN A 159 -9.79 -7.57 5.69
C ASN A 159 -10.33 -6.90 4.42
N THR A 160 -11.26 -5.96 4.58
CA THR A 160 -11.64 -5.02 3.53
C THR A 160 -10.88 -3.70 3.71
N VAL A 161 -10.81 -2.90 2.64
CA VAL A 161 -10.06 -1.65 2.66
C VAL A 161 -10.88 -0.48 2.13
N VAL A 162 -10.75 0.66 2.84
CA VAL A 162 -11.28 1.96 2.41
C VAL A 162 -10.09 2.88 2.14
N PHE A 163 -9.94 3.31 0.90
CA PHE A 163 -8.85 4.20 0.51
C PHE A 163 -9.22 5.67 0.64
N SER A 164 -8.28 6.45 1.14
CA SER A 164 -8.25 7.90 1.07
C SER A 164 -6.99 8.32 0.30
N PRO A 165 -7.07 8.38 -1.05
CA PRO A 165 -5.92 8.75 -1.86
C PRO A 165 -5.63 10.25 -1.77
N HIS A 166 -4.39 10.62 -2.11
CA HIS A 166 -4.04 12.02 -2.23
C HIS A 166 -4.85 12.67 -3.37
N PRO A 167 -5.37 13.92 -3.22
CA PRO A 167 -6.19 14.58 -4.26
C PRO A 167 -5.53 14.65 -5.65
N ARG A 168 -4.21 14.76 -5.73
CA ARG A 168 -3.45 14.75 -7.00
C ARG A 168 -3.32 13.38 -7.66
N ALA A 169 -3.87 12.32 -7.09
CA ALA A 169 -3.91 10.97 -7.66
C ALA A 169 -5.33 10.40 -7.65
N LYS A 170 -6.35 11.27 -7.64
CA LYS A 170 -7.76 10.91 -7.52
C LYS A 170 -8.23 10.03 -8.66
N LYS A 171 -8.01 10.46 -9.90
CA LYS A 171 -8.57 9.80 -11.10
C LYS A 171 -7.97 8.41 -11.31
N VAL A 172 -6.66 8.28 -11.20
CA VAL A 172 -5.99 6.99 -11.34
C VAL A 172 -6.39 6.03 -10.23
N SER A 173 -6.57 6.53 -9.00
CA SER A 173 -7.04 5.73 -7.87
C SER A 173 -8.48 5.23 -8.08
N GLN A 174 -9.39 6.10 -8.55
CA GLN A 174 -10.76 5.73 -8.89
C GLN A 174 -10.81 4.67 -9.98
N LEU A 175 -10.06 4.86 -11.06
CA LEU A 175 -9.97 3.89 -12.14
C LEU A 175 -9.53 2.52 -11.61
N LEU A 176 -8.47 2.50 -10.81
CA LEU A 176 -7.91 1.26 -10.27
C LEU A 176 -8.89 0.57 -9.32
N VAL A 177 -9.51 1.29 -8.39
CA VAL A 177 -10.52 0.73 -7.48
C VAL A 177 -11.70 0.14 -8.25
N LYS A 178 -12.22 0.85 -9.25
CA LYS A 178 -13.32 0.35 -10.10
C LYS A 178 -12.89 -0.91 -10.88
N MET A 179 -11.70 -0.90 -11.47
CA MET A 179 -11.14 -2.01 -12.23
C MET A 179 -11.01 -3.27 -11.36
N LEU A 180 -10.44 -3.14 -10.15
CA LEU A 180 -10.25 -4.25 -9.24
C LEU A 180 -11.57 -4.80 -8.70
N ASN A 181 -12.51 -3.93 -8.27
CA ASN A 181 -13.81 -4.41 -7.79
C ASN A 181 -14.60 -5.10 -8.90
N LYS A 182 -14.60 -4.56 -10.12
CA LYS A 182 -15.26 -5.21 -11.25
C LYS A 182 -14.70 -6.62 -11.45
N ALA A 183 -13.40 -6.77 -11.54
CA ALA A 183 -12.75 -8.07 -11.73
C ALA A 183 -13.04 -9.04 -10.58
N LEU A 184 -13.00 -8.57 -9.34
CA LEU A 184 -13.30 -9.35 -8.15
C LEU A 184 -14.76 -9.84 -8.17
N MET A 185 -15.71 -8.98 -8.49
CA MET A 185 -17.14 -9.33 -8.58
C MET A 185 -17.41 -10.30 -9.72
N ASP A 186 -16.80 -10.10 -10.90
CA ASP A 186 -16.89 -11.03 -12.03
C ASP A 186 -16.32 -12.41 -11.66
N GLY A 187 -15.32 -12.47 -10.77
CA GLY A 187 -14.74 -13.69 -10.19
C GLY A 187 -15.46 -14.26 -8.97
N GLY A 188 -16.64 -13.71 -8.62
CA GLY A 188 -17.49 -14.22 -7.53
C GLY A 188 -17.09 -13.75 -6.13
N ALA A 189 -16.25 -12.73 -6.01
CA ALA A 189 -15.96 -12.09 -4.73
C ALA A 189 -17.13 -11.22 -4.25
N PRO A 190 -17.25 -10.99 -2.94
CA PRO A 190 -18.18 -9.99 -2.41
C PRO A 190 -17.92 -8.61 -3.03
N ALA A 191 -18.99 -7.87 -3.32
CA ALA A 191 -18.86 -6.50 -3.79
C ALA A 191 -18.27 -5.60 -2.71
N ASN A 192 -17.49 -4.58 -3.13
CA ASN A 192 -16.95 -3.54 -2.25
C ASN A 192 -15.90 -4.05 -1.23
N LEU A 193 -15.09 -5.02 -1.60
CA LEU A 193 -13.90 -5.40 -0.81
C LEU A 193 -12.88 -4.26 -0.75
N ILE A 194 -12.85 -3.44 -1.79
CA ILE A 194 -12.00 -2.27 -1.96
C ILE A 194 -12.90 -1.07 -2.20
N THR A 195 -12.85 -0.06 -1.33
CA THR A 195 -13.69 1.13 -1.49
C THR A 195 -12.87 2.41 -1.37
N MET A 196 -13.44 3.52 -1.86
CA MET A 196 -12.89 4.86 -1.69
C MET A 196 -13.97 5.92 -1.81
N VAL A 197 -13.66 7.12 -1.30
CA VAL A 197 -14.49 8.31 -1.55
C VAL A 197 -14.20 8.89 -2.92
N GLU A 198 -15.22 9.41 -3.59
CA GLU A 198 -15.10 10.03 -4.91
C GLU A 198 -14.24 11.29 -4.87
N GLU A 199 -14.43 12.16 -3.87
CA GLU A 199 -13.67 13.39 -3.68
C GLU A 199 -12.75 13.30 -2.45
N PRO A 200 -11.48 12.87 -2.63
CA PRO A 200 -10.54 12.82 -1.53
C PRO A 200 -10.19 14.24 -1.04
N SER A 201 -10.27 14.42 0.28
CA SER A 201 -9.97 15.67 0.97
C SER A 201 -9.40 15.41 2.35
N ILE A 202 -8.85 16.44 2.97
CA ILE A 202 -8.39 16.36 4.38
C ILE A 202 -9.58 16.05 5.30
N GLU A 203 -10.74 16.60 5.03
CA GLU A 203 -11.96 16.36 5.80
C GLU A 203 -12.40 14.89 5.71
N ASN A 204 -12.48 14.34 4.50
CA ASN A 204 -12.80 12.93 4.29
C ASN A 204 -11.75 12.00 4.91
N THR A 205 -10.46 12.36 4.84
CA THR A 205 -9.39 11.61 5.51
C THR A 205 -9.58 11.63 7.03
N ASN A 206 -9.90 12.79 7.62
CA ASN A 206 -10.18 12.90 9.05
C ASN A 206 -11.40 12.07 9.44
N ARG A 207 -12.47 12.14 8.63
CA ARG A 207 -13.67 11.33 8.84
C ARG A 207 -13.35 9.83 8.90
N MET A 208 -12.52 9.33 7.98
CA MET A 208 -12.06 7.94 7.98
C MET A 208 -11.24 7.59 9.23
N ILE A 209 -10.31 8.48 9.62
CA ILE A 209 -9.47 8.28 10.83
C ILE A 209 -10.35 8.14 12.07
N ASP A 210 -11.37 8.99 12.22
CA ASP A 210 -12.19 9.06 13.42
C ASP A 210 -13.36 8.04 13.39
N HIS A 211 -13.71 7.48 12.24
CA HIS A 211 -14.89 6.65 12.07
C HIS A 211 -14.82 5.33 12.88
N PRO A 212 -15.79 5.01 13.73
CA PRO A 212 -15.73 3.82 14.62
C PRO A 212 -15.72 2.49 13.86
N GLY A 213 -16.24 2.45 12.64
CA GLY A 213 -16.23 1.28 11.75
C GLY A 213 -14.84 0.92 11.21
N VAL A 214 -13.88 1.84 11.23
CA VAL A 214 -12.49 1.59 10.81
C VAL A 214 -11.69 1.07 12.01
N ARG A 215 -11.13 -0.13 11.89
CA ARG A 215 -10.47 -0.86 12.98
C ARG A 215 -8.95 -0.71 13.01
N LEU A 216 -8.34 -0.56 11.85
CA LEU A 216 -6.90 -0.36 11.67
C LEU A 216 -6.70 0.76 10.66
N LEU A 217 -5.69 1.59 10.90
CA LEU A 217 -5.27 2.63 9.96
C LEU A 217 -3.91 2.28 9.37
N VAL A 218 -3.77 2.45 8.07
CA VAL A 218 -2.49 2.34 7.36
C VAL A 218 -2.24 3.64 6.61
N ALA A 219 -1.17 4.33 6.93
CA ALA A 219 -0.83 5.59 6.28
C ALA A 219 0.53 5.51 5.60
N THR A 220 0.53 5.75 4.29
CA THR A 220 1.74 5.98 3.51
C THR A 220 1.72 7.42 3.02
N GLY A 221 2.61 8.26 3.53
CA GLY A 221 2.56 9.69 3.17
C GLY A 221 3.54 10.55 3.96
N GLY A 222 3.35 11.85 3.90
CA GLY A 222 4.21 12.82 4.58
C GLY A 222 4.12 12.75 6.11
N PRO A 223 5.11 13.34 6.84
CA PRO A 223 5.21 13.24 8.30
C PRO A 223 3.95 13.69 9.05
N ALA A 224 3.26 14.71 8.56
CA ALA A 224 2.07 15.26 9.21
C ALA A 224 0.90 14.26 9.27
N ILE A 225 0.60 13.58 8.16
CA ILE A 225 -0.49 12.61 8.12
C ILE A 225 -0.13 11.35 8.89
N VAL A 226 1.12 10.88 8.80
CA VAL A 226 1.61 9.74 9.57
C VAL A 226 1.50 10.01 11.07
N LYS A 227 1.98 11.16 11.53
CA LYS A 227 1.86 11.59 12.93
C LYS A 227 0.40 11.61 13.39
N LYS A 228 -0.50 12.16 12.57
CA LYS A 228 -1.94 12.22 12.88
C LYS A 228 -2.54 10.83 13.05
N VAL A 229 -2.24 9.91 12.12
CA VAL A 229 -2.74 8.53 12.16
C VAL A 229 -2.21 7.79 13.40
N LEU A 230 -0.92 7.91 13.70
CA LEU A 230 -0.31 7.29 14.88
C LEU A 230 -0.85 7.87 16.21
N SER A 231 -1.33 9.11 16.19
CA SER A 231 -1.92 9.79 17.37
C SER A 231 -3.44 9.64 17.48
N SER A 232 -4.08 8.87 16.60
CA SER A 232 -5.54 8.74 16.52
C SER A 232 -6.18 7.93 17.66
N GLY A 233 -5.37 7.23 18.47
CA GLY A 233 -5.86 6.30 19.49
C GLY A 233 -6.30 4.94 18.93
N LYS A 234 -6.27 4.75 17.60
CA LYS A 234 -6.52 3.46 16.95
C LYS A 234 -5.22 2.72 16.70
N LYS A 235 -5.30 1.40 16.47
CA LYS A 235 -4.16 0.66 15.94
C LYS A 235 -3.79 1.23 14.57
N ALA A 236 -2.51 1.52 14.37
CA ALA A 236 -2.06 2.20 13.18
C ALA A 236 -0.68 1.72 12.72
N ILE A 237 -0.50 1.68 11.41
CA ILE A 237 0.78 1.46 10.73
C ILE A 237 1.08 2.71 9.92
N GLY A 238 2.21 3.36 10.21
CA GLY A 238 2.61 4.59 9.54
C GLY A 238 3.93 4.41 8.80
N ALA A 239 3.94 4.71 7.49
CA ALA A 239 5.12 4.77 6.65
C ALA A 239 5.31 6.22 6.16
N GLY A 240 6.33 6.89 6.70
CA GLY A 240 6.68 8.27 6.39
C GLY A 240 7.72 8.41 5.27
N ALA A 241 8.38 9.57 5.24
CA ALA A 241 9.50 9.80 4.35
C ALA A 241 10.66 8.85 4.70
N GLY A 242 11.16 8.15 3.70
CA GLY A 242 12.32 7.29 3.82
C GLY A 242 13.61 7.99 3.37
N ASN A 243 14.72 7.61 4.00
CA ASN A 243 16.07 7.99 3.59
C ASN A 243 16.98 6.76 3.73
N PRO A 244 16.81 5.73 2.86
CA PRO A 244 17.54 4.49 2.98
C PRO A 244 19.04 4.68 2.71
N PRO A 245 19.93 4.33 3.65
CA PRO A 245 21.36 4.31 3.44
C PRO A 245 21.82 3.01 2.79
N VAL A 246 22.90 3.10 2.03
CA VAL A 246 23.68 1.95 1.55
C VAL A 246 25.00 1.90 2.30
N VAL A 247 25.37 0.74 2.83
CA VAL A 247 26.66 0.53 3.46
C VAL A 247 27.50 -0.35 2.54
N VAL A 248 28.70 0.12 2.18
CA VAL A 248 29.66 -0.60 1.32
C VAL A 248 30.97 -0.76 2.05
N ASP A 249 31.40 -1.99 2.25
CA ASP A 249 32.70 -2.33 2.84
C ASP A 249 33.61 -3.00 1.79
N GLU A 250 34.84 -3.34 2.20
CA GLU A 250 35.87 -3.94 1.35
C GLU A 250 35.53 -5.37 0.89
N THR A 251 34.50 -6.00 1.43
CA THR A 251 34.05 -7.34 1.02
C THR A 251 33.08 -7.30 -0.15
N ALA A 252 32.57 -6.10 -0.50
CA ALA A 252 31.62 -5.91 -1.58
C ALA A 252 32.30 -6.02 -2.96
N ASP A 253 31.51 -6.46 -3.94
CA ASP A 253 31.84 -6.24 -5.37
C ASP A 253 31.59 -4.76 -5.68
N ILE A 254 32.66 -3.95 -5.62
CA ILE A 254 32.56 -2.48 -5.68
C ILE A 254 32.01 -1.99 -7.02
N GLU A 255 32.37 -2.62 -8.14
CA GLU A 255 31.88 -2.24 -9.46
C GLU A 255 30.37 -2.47 -9.57
N LYS A 256 29.92 -3.64 -9.10
CA LYS A 256 28.48 -3.97 -9.05
C LYS A 256 27.75 -3.05 -8.07
N ALA A 257 28.29 -2.83 -6.88
CA ALA A 257 27.68 -1.94 -5.87
C ALA A 257 27.50 -0.52 -6.42
N ALA A 258 28.51 0.03 -7.09
CA ALA A 258 28.43 1.35 -7.71
C ALA A 258 27.31 1.43 -8.76
N LYS A 259 27.18 0.41 -9.60
CA LYS A 259 26.11 0.34 -10.60
C LYS A 259 24.72 0.24 -9.92
N ASP A 260 24.57 -0.67 -8.98
CA ASP A 260 23.30 -0.91 -8.29
C ASP A 260 22.83 0.35 -7.53
N ILE A 261 23.77 1.08 -6.89
CA ILE A 261 23.47 2.34 -6.19
C ILE A 261 22.98 3.41 -7.18
N VAL A 262 23.65 3.57 -8.33
CA VAL A 262 23.26 4.57 -9.33
C VAL A 262 21.91 4.20 -9.96
N ASP A 263 21.69 2.94 -10.28
CA ASP A 263 20.41 2.46 -10.81
C ASP A 263 19.27 2.68 -9.80
N GLY A 264 19.48 2.31 -8.53
CA GLY A 264 18.50 2.45 -7.47
C GLY A 264 18.17 3.91 -7.14
N CYS A 265 19.17 4.75 -6.94
CA CYS A 265 18.96 6.16 -6.62
C CYS A 265 18.37 6.97 -7.78
N SER A 266 18.57 6.57 -9.03
CA SER A 266 18.00 7.24 -10.21
C SER A 266 16.62 6.69 -10.62
N PHE A 267 16.20 5.55 -10.04
CA PHE A 267 14.96 4.91 -10.38
C PHE A 267 13.76 5.80 -10.06
N ASP A 268 12.87 5.96 -11.04
CA ASP A 268 11.66 6.78 -10.94
C ASP A 268 11.92 8.21 -10.42
N ASN A 269 13.05 8.81 -10.82
CA ASN A 269 13.54 10.13 -10.39
C ASN A 269 13.75 10.22 -8.85
N ASN A 270 14.13 9.13 -8.20
CA ASN A 270 14.27 9.02 -6.74
C ASN A 270 12.97 9.28 -5.95
N VAL A 271 11.82 9.15 -6.59
CA VAL A 271 10.50 9.36 -5.99
C VAL A 271 10.13 8.28 -4.95
N PRO A 272 10.49 6.99 -5.14
CA PRO A 272 10.20 5.98 -4.14
C PRO A 272 10.88 6.26 -2.80
N CYS A 273 10.13 6.13 -1.71
CA CYS A 273 10.67 6.32 -0.36
C CYS A 273 11.74 5.27 0.02
N ILE A 274 11.82 4.18 -0.74
CA ILE A 274 12.78 3.10 -0.58
C ILE A 274 14.02 3.22 -1.48
N ALA A 275 14.09 4.22 -2.36
CA ALA A 275 15.26 4.46 -3.21
C ALA A 275 16.43 4.97 -2.37
N GLU A 276 17.63 4.52 -2.69
CA GLU A 276 18.87 4.88 -2.00
C GLU A 276 19.09 6.40 -2.05
N LYS A 277 19.51 6.98 -0.91
CA LYS A 277 19.74 8.44 -0.78
C LYS A 277 21.09 8.78 -0.18
N GLU A 278 21.68 7.87 0.57
CA GLU A 278 22.96 8.04 1.25
C GLU A 278 23.83 6.80 1.06
N VAL A 279 25.14 7.00 0.97
CA VAL A 279 26.11 5.91 0.89
C VAL A 279 27.17 6.09 1.97
N PHE A 280 27.34 5.07 2.78
CA PHE A 280 28.42 4.97 3.77
C PHE A 280 29.44 3.97 3.22
N ALA A 281 30.60 4.45 2.78
CA ALA A 281 31.69 3.62 2.30
C ALA A 281 32.86 3.64 3.27
N VAL A 282 33.54 2.49 3.44
CA VAL A 282 34.82 2.42 4.16
C VAL A 282 35.87 3.21 3.38
N ASP A 283 36.69 3.96 4.08
CA ASP A 283 37.66 4.90 3.50
C ASP A 283 38.58 4.26 2.43
N SER A 284 39.03 3.03 2.68
CA SER A 284 39.92 2.30 1.76
C SER A 284 39.36 2.04 0.36
N ILE A 285 38.03 2.05 0.19
CA ILE A 285 37.35 1.77 -1.09
C ILE A 285 36.60 2.99 -1.64
N CYS A 286 36.51 4.08 -0.88
CA CYS A 286 35.66 5.23 -1.19
C CYS A 286 35.93 5.84 -2.56
N ASP A 287 37.20 6.13 -2.87
CA ASP A 287 37.57 6.73 -4.17
C ASP A 287 37.28 5.80 -5.34
N TYR A 288 37.51 4.50 -5.16
CA TYR A 288 37.21 3.52 -6.21
C TYR A 288 35.70 3.37 -6.43
N LEU A 289 34.91 3.38 -5.37
CA LEU A 289 33.45 3.38 -5.48
C LEU A 289 32.94 4.62 -6.22
N ILE A 290 33.39 5.83 -5.84
CA ILE A 290 33.00 7.10 -6.49
C ILE A 290 33.37 7.07 -7.97
N GLN A 291 34.57 6.58 -8.32
CA GLN A 291 34.98 6.46 -9.73
C GLN A 291 34.03 5.54 -10.52
N ASN A 292 33.67 4.39 -9.96
CA ASN A 292 32.75 3.46 -10.61
C ASN A 292 31.31 4.01 -10.67
N MET A 293 30.84 4.75 -9.67
CA MET A 293 29.56 5.46 -9.74
C MET A 293 29.54 6.47 -10.91
N LYS A 294 30.63 7.21 -11.13
CA LYS A 294 30.76 8.14 -12.28
C LYS A 294 30.73 7.39 -13.62
N LEU A 295 31.37 6.24 -13.73
CA LEU A 295 31.32 5.39 -14.92
C LEU A 295 29.89 4.88 -15.22
N ASN A 296 29.05 4.75 -14.20
CA ASN A 296 27.65 4.37 -14.31
C ASN A 296 26.68 5.58 -14.43
N GLY A 297 27.19 6.81 -14.61
CA GLY A 297 26.38 7.98 -14.90
C GLY A 297 26.15 8.95 -13.75
N ALA A 298 26.73 8.71 -12.57
CA ALA A 298 26.70 9.68 -11.48
C ALA A 298 27.57 10.90 -11.82
N TYR A 299 27.09 12.08 -11.44
CA TYR A 299 27.85 13.33 -11.57
C TYR A 299 28.18 13.88 -10.17
N GLU A 300 29.46 14.08 -9.90
CA GLU A 300 29.94 14.61 -8.63
C GLU A 300 29.94 16.13 -8.63
N ILE A 301 29.28 16.74 -7.65
CA ILE A 301 29.27 18.18 -7.43
C ILE A 301 30.04 18.47 -6.14
N ARG A 302 31.13 19.24 -6.21
CA ARG A 302 31.94 19.61 -5.05
C ARG A 302 31.96 21.11 -4.78
N ASP A 303 31.70 21.93 -5.80
CA ASP A 303 31.76 23.36 -5.66
C ASP A 303 30.49 23.90 -4.97
N VAL A 304 30.72 24.81 -4.02
CA VAL A 304 29.66 25.37 -3.15
C VAL A 304 28.66 26.18 -3.99
N GLU A 305 29.11 26.91 -5.00
CA GLU A 305 28.24 27.73 -5.85
C GLU A 305 27.21 26.88 -6.60
N THR A 306 27.63 25.74 -7.17
CA THR A 306 26.71 24.81 -7.84
C THR A 306 25.75 24.15 -6.85
N ILE A 307 26.21 23.80 -5.64
CA ILE A 307 25.37 23.23 -4.59
C ILE A 307 24.30 24.26 -4.16
N GLU A 308 24.69 25.52 -3.91
CA GLU A 308 23.76 26.59 -3.52
C GLU A 308 22.74 26.89 -4.64
N ARG A 309 23.17 26.88 -5.91
CA ARG A 309 22.25 27.04 -7.04
C ARG A 309 21.26 25.88 -7.17
N LEU A 310 21.72 24.65 -6.94
CA LEU A 310 20.86 23.48 -6.94
C LEU A 310 19.85 23.53 -5.78
N ASP A 311 20.32 23.89 -4.58
CA ASP A 311 19.44 24.07 -3.42
C ASP A 311 18.37 25.15 -3.69
N ALA A 312 18.77 26.31 -4.19
CA ALA A 312 17.84 27.37 -4.56
C ALA A 312 16.84 26.96 -5.67
N LEU A 313 17.21 26.00 -6.52
CA LEU A 313 16.31 25.46 -7.55
C LEU A 313 15.22 24.56 -6.97
N VAL A 314 15.58 23.70 -6.01
CA VAL A 314 14.68 22.62 -5.50
C VAL A 314 14.00 22.97 -4.18
N THR A 315 14.54 23.95 -3.42
CA THR A 315 14.07 24.31 -2.07
C THR A 315 13.36 25.66 -2.09
N ASN A 316 12.26 25.78 -1.38
CA ASN A 316 11.53 27.04 -1.18
C ASN A 316 12.11 27.84 0.00
N GLU A 317 11.66 29.10 0.16
CA GLU A 317 12.13 30.01 1.23
C GLU A 317 11.94 29.47 2.67
N LYS A 318 11.11 28.44 2.86
CA LYS A 318 10.87 27.80 4.16
C LYS A 318 11.71 26.53 4.35
N GLY A 319 12.65 26.25 3.46
CA GLY A 319 13.50 25.05 3.50
C GLY A 319 12.79 23.75 3.11
N GLY A 320 11.59 23.83 2.55
CA GLY A 320 10.86 22.70 2.02
C GLY A 320 11.01 22.58 0.49
N PRO A 321 10.58 21.46 -0.11
CA PRO A 321 10.67 21.27 -1.56
C PRO A 321 9.78 22.29 -2.28
N LYS A 322 10.26 22.80 -3.41
CA LYS A 322 9.41 23.55 -4.33
C LYS A 322 8.39 22.59 -4.96
N THR A 323 7.13 22.99 -4.90
CA THR A 323 6.08 22.34 -5.70
C THR A 323 6.08 22.98 -7.07
N SER A 324 6.28 22.19 -8.12
CA SER A 324 6.11 22.61 -9.52
C SER A 324 4.68 23.03 -9.79
#